data_f202bab3658d81a0725348bb6e2c7639
#
_entry.id   f202bab3658d81a0725348bb6e2c7639
#
_cell.length_a   1.000
_cell.length_b   1.000
_cell.length_c   1.000
_cell.angle_alpha   90.00
_cell.angle_beta   90.00
_cell.angle_gamma   90.00
#
_symmetry.space_group_name_H-M   'P 1'
#
loop_
_entity.id
_entity.type
_entity.pdbx_description
1 polymer ?
#
loop_
_entity_poly.entity_id
_entity_poly.type
_entity_poly.pdbx_seq_one_letter_code
_entity_poly.pdbx_strand_id
1 'polypeptide(L)'
;MMNHRKPGVIGAIRDSYQCHAELICDGVHIHPSVIRATFAMLGVGRIILISDSMRATGLEDGEYTLGGQPVVVKGNLATLHDGTIAGSATNLMDCLRYVVKKAGISLETAVMCATENPAKEIGIYDKVGSISVGKQADFVLIDDELNIKRVYIDGKEIIC
;
A
#
# COMPACT_ATOMS: atom_id res chain seq x y z
N MET A 1 -5.65 -15.18 14.74
CA MET A 1 -4.27 -15.58 14.38
C MET A 1 -4.35 -16.89 13.60
N MET A 2 -3.62 -17.02 12.49
CA MET A 2 -3.57 -18.28 11.71
C MET A 2 -2.78 -19.34 12.47
N ASN A 3 -3.34 -20.54 12.61
CA ASN A 3 -2.61 -21.70 13.11
C ASN A 3 -3.09 -22.98 12.40
N HIS A 4 -2.36 -24.09 12.60
CA HIS A 4 -2.57 -25.35 11.87
C HIS A 4 -3.95 -26.04 12.06
N ARG A 5 -4.72 -25.64 13.05
CA ARG A 5 -6.09 -26.16 13.31
C ARG A 5 -7.17 -25.08 13.23
N LYS A 6 -6.78 -23.80 13.19
CA LYS A 6 -7.70 -22.66 13.10
C LYS A 6 -7.10 -21.64 12.13
N PRO A 7 -7.37 -21.74 10.83
CA PRO A 7 -6.74 -20.89 9.81
C PRO A 7 -7.15 -19.40 9.93
N GLY A 8 -8.28 -19.12 10.54
CA GLY A 8 -8.77 -17.75 10.72
C GLY A 8 -9.05 -17.04 9.39
N VAL A 9 -9.13 -15.72 9.43
CA VAL A 9 -9.39 -14.88 8.26
C VAL A 9 -8.35 -15.09 7.16
N ILE A 10 -7.07 -15.26 7.53
CA ILE A 10 -5.98 -15.45 6.56
C ILE A 10 -6.21 -16.73 5.73
N GLY A 11 -6.59 -17.83 6.37
CA GLY A 11 -6.92 -19.07 5.65
C GLY A 11 -8.19 -18.92 4.82
N ALA A 12 -9.21 -18.25 5.34
CA ALA A 12 -10.45 -17.99 4.61
C ALA A 12 -10.19 -17.19 3.31
N ILE A 13 -9.35 -16.15 3.36
CA ILE A 13 -8.94 -15.39 2.15
C ILE A 13 -8.21 -16.31 1.17
N ARG A 14 -7.33 -17.20 1.66
CA ARG A 14 -6.61 -18.13 0.78
C ARG A 14 -7.59 -19.02 -0.01
N ASP A 15 -8.63 -19.52 0.64
CA ASP A 15 -9.61 -20.42 0.05
C ASP A 15 -10.69 -19.71 -0.78
N SER A 16 -10.88 -18.40 -0.57
CA SER A 16 -11.85 -17.58 -1.29
C SER A 16 -11.20 -16.90 -2.49
N TYR A 17 -11.19 -17.54 -3.64
CA TYR A 17 -10.47 -17.05 -4.84
C TYR A 17 -10.93 -15.67 -5.36
N GLN A 18 -12.10 -15.20 -4.96
CA GLN A 18 -12.64 -13.88 -5.34
C GLN A 18 -12.23 -12.76 -4.37
N CYS A 19 -11.61 -13.09 -3.23
CA CYS A 19 -11.20 -12.10 -2.26
C CYS A 19 -9.80 -11.56 -2.58
N HIS A 20 -9.64 -10.25 -2.48
CA HIS A 20 -8.35 -9.58 -2.50
C HIS A 20 -7.87 -9.29 -1.08
N ALA A 21 -6.56 -9.16 -0.91
CA ALA A 21 -5.94 -8.78 0.35
C ALA A 21 -5.28 -7.40 0.20
N GLU A 22 -5.74 -6.45 0.97
CA GLU A 22 -5.10 -5.16 1.13
C GLU A 22 -3.95 -5.27 2.13
N LEU A 23 -2.76 -4.81 1.75
CA LEU A 23 -1.55 -4.88 2.56
C LEU A 23 -0.99 -3.49 2.83
N ILE A 24 -0.86 -3.13 4.11
CA ILE A 24 -0.14 -1.94 4.56
C ILE A 24 1.34 -2.29 4.67
N CYS A 25 2.12 -1.93 3.67
CA CYS A 25 3.52 -2.31 3.55
C CYS A 25 4.47 -1.15 3.93
N ASP A 26 4.22 -0.51 5.06
CA ASP A 26 4.97 0.66 5.55
C ASP A 26 6.20 0.33 6.41
N GLY A 27 6.43 -0.96 6.67
CA GLY A 27 7.51 -1.42 7.54
C GLY A 27 7.20 -1.42 9.04
N VAL A 28 6.01 -0.98 9.41
CA VAL A 28 5.49 -0.95 10.79
C VAL A 28 4.46 -2.05 11.00
N HIS A 29 3.45 -2.11 10.12
CA HIS A 29 2.30 -3.01 10.28
C HIS A 29 2.64 -4.48 9.95
N ILE A 30 3.43 -4.72 8.90
CA ILE A 30 3.67 -6.08 8.38
C ILE A 30 5.18 -6.33 8.19
N HIS A 31 5.69 -7.37 8.83
CA HIS A 31 7.08 -7.80 8.67
C HIS A 31 7.35 -8.29 7.23
N PRO A 32 8.53 -8.02 6.64
CA PRO A 32 8.85 -8.42 5.25
C PRO A 32 8.65 -9.90 4.95
N SER A 33 8.94 -10.80 5.92
CA SER A 33 8.72 -12.23 5.73
C SER A 33 7.23 -12.58 5.63
N VAL A 34 6.34 -11.85 6.32
CA VAL A 34 4.89 -12.02 6.22
C VAL A 34 4.39 -11.50 4.88
N ILE A 35 4.93 -10.36 4.40
CA ILE A 35 4.63 -9.85 3.05
C ILE A 35 4.97 -10.92 2.01
N ARG A 36 6.20 -11.47 2.00
CA ARG A 36 6.59 -12.55 1.06
C ARG A 36 5.70 -13.77 1.15
N ALA A 37 5.37 -14.21 2.37
CA ALA A 37 4.48 -15.35 2.58
C ALA A 37 3.08 -15.10 2.01
N THR A 38 2.55 -13.87 2.15
CA THR A 38 1.25 -13.48 1.61
C THR A 38 1.27 -13.51 0.08
N PHE A 39 2.32 -12.97 -0.55
CA PHE A 39 2.50 -13.05 -2.01
C PHE A 39 2.56 -14.50 -2.50
N ALA A 40 3.33 -15.36 -1.81
CA ALA A 40 3.42 -16.79 -2.16
C ALA A 40 2.10 -17.52 -1.99
N MET A 41 1.32 -17.15 -0.98
CA MET A 41 0.05 -17.81 -0.65
C MET A 41 -1.09 -17.40 -1.58
N LEU A 42 -1.21 -16.11 -1.90
CA LEU A 42 -2.37 -15.56 -2.63
C LEU A 42 -2.10 -15.38 -4.13
N GLY A 43 -0.83 -15.21 -4.52
CA GLY A 43 -0.46 -14.79 -5.86
C GLY A 43 -0.66 -13.29 -6.09
N VAL A 44 0.04 -12.76 -7.09
CA VAL A 44 0.14 -11.32 -7.36
C VAL A 44 -1.21 -10.67 -7.64
N GLY A 45 -2.07 -11.34 -8.44
CA GLY A 45 -3.36 -10.77 -8.89
C GLY A 45 -4.38 -10.53 -7.77
N ARG A 46 -4.10 -11.00 -6.55
CA ARG A 46 -5.03 -10.89 -5.41
C ARG A 46 -4.51 -9.98 -4.29
N ILE A 47 -3.43 -9.24 -4.55
CA ILE A 47 -2.83 -8.34 -3.58
C ILE A 47 -3.00 -6.90 -4.04
N ILE A 48 -3.44 -6.05 -3.12
CA ILE A 48 -3.56 -4.60 -3.29
C ILE A 48 -2.65 -3.94 -2.25
N LEU A 49 -1.73 -3.10 -2.70
CA LEU A 49 -0.95 -2.27 -1.79
C LEU A 49 -1.78 -1.06 -1.38
N ILE A 50 -1.87 -0.83 -0.09
CA ILE A 50 -2.48 0.36 0.49
C ILE A 50 -1.52 1.02 1.47
N SER A 51 -1.71 2.30 1.72
CA SER A 51 -0.97 3.04 2.75
C SER A 51 -1.74 3.11 4.06
N ASP A 52 -3.07 3.09 4.02
CA ASP A 52 -3.94 3.37 5.17
C ASP A 52 -3.55 4.67 5.89
N SER A 53 -3.21 5.69 5.08
CA SER A 53 -2.67 6.96 5.54
C SER A 53 -3.67 7.73 6.39
N MET A 54 -3.25 8.11 7.58
CA MET A 54 -4.00 9.06 8.39
C MET A 54 -3.71 10.50 7.95
N ARG A 55 -4.54 11.45 8.41
CA ARG A 55 -4.43 12.87 8.04
C ARG A 55 -3.10 13.55 8.40
N ALA A 56 -2.29 12.96 9.27
CA ALA A 56 -0.97 13.45 9.63
C ALA A 56 0.15 12.99 8.68
N THR A 57 -0.16 12.18 7.66
CA THR A 57 0.82 11.74 6.67
C THR A 57 1.41 12.95 5.93
N GLY A 58 2.73 13.03 5.92
CA GLY A 58 3.48 14.15 5.30
C GLY A 58 3.58 15.41 6.17
N LEU A 59 3.06 15.40 7.39
CA LEU A 59 3.26 16.47 8.37
C LEU A 59 4.45 16.15 9.28
N GLU A 60 4.87 17.13 10.07
CA GLU A 60 5.97 16.99 11.04
C GLU A 60 5.58 16.03 12.19
N ASP A 61 6.60 15.52 12.88
CA ASP A 61 6.40 14.73 14.09
C ASP A 61 5.63 15.54 15.14
N GLY A 62 4.66 14.92 15.81
CA GLY A 62 3.84 15.65 16.77
C GLY A 62 2.59 14.91 17.21
N GLU A 63 1.72 15.62 17.90
CA GLU A 63 0.43 15.10 18.35
C GLU A 63 -0.68 15.47 17.37
N TYR A 64 -1.49 14.48 17.02
CA TYR A 64 -2.61 14.59 16.10
C TYR A 64 -3.85 13.89 16.68
N THR A 65 -4.90 13.76 15.88
CA THR A 65 -6.09 12.99 16.28
C THR A 65 -6.50 12.04 15.17
N LEU A 66 -6.92 10.83 15.54
CA LEU A 66 -7.53 9.83 14.67
C LEU A 66 -8.83 9.35 15.30
N GLY A 67 -9.97 9.54 14.62
CA GLY A 67 -11.27 9.17 15.15
C GLY A 67 -11.63 9.82 16.50
N GLY A 68 -11.08 11.03 16.77
CA GLY A 68 -11.28 11.74 18.03
C GLY A 68 -10.32 11.33 19.16
N GLN A 69 -9.47 10.34 18.94
CA GLN A 69 -8.45 9.93 19.90
C GLN A 69 -7.11 10.62 19.62
N PRO A 70 -6.35 11.05 20.65
CA PRO A 70 -5.02 11.61 20.46
C PRO A 70 -4.03 10.53 20.02
N VAL A 71 -3.20 10.85 19.03
CA VAL A 71 -2.13 10.00 18.52
C VAL A 71 -0.83 10.77 18.44
N VAL A 72 0.28 10.07 18.68
CA VAL A 72 1.63 10.61 18.56
C VAL A 72 2.25 10.06 17.29
N VAL A 73 2.72 10.94 16.41
CA VAL A 73 3.42 10.59 15.17
C VAL A 73 4.91 10.84 15.32
N LYS A 74 5.72 9.82 15.00
CA LYS A 74 7.18 9.89 14.90
C LYS A 74 7.63 9.19 13.62
N GLY A 75 8.09 9.96 12.64
CA GLY A 75 8.41 9.45 11.32
C GLY A 75 7.18 8.82 10.66
N ASN A 76 7.25 7.53 10.31
CA ASN A 76 6.13 6.77 9.73
C ASN A 76 5.27 6.01 10.75
N LEU A 77 5.59 6.12 12.03
CA LEU A 77 4.88 5.44 13.11
C LEU A 77 3.88 6.38 13.79
N ALA A 78 2.61 5.99 13.84
CA ALA A 78 1.57 6.65 14.60
C ALA A 78 1.07 5.71 15.72
N THR A 79 1.08 6.17 16.98
CA THR A 79 0.64 5.37 18.11
C THR A 79 -0.31 6.15 19.02
N LEU A 80 -1.17 5.43 19.74
CA LEU A 80 -1.82 5.95 20.93
C LEU A 80 -0.78 6.15 22.04
N HIS A 81 -1.15 6.85 23.13
CA HIS A 81 -0.26 7.06 24.26
C HIS A 81 0.14 5.76 25.00
N ASP A 82 -0.62 4.69 24.86
CA ASP A 82 -0.30 3.37 25.40
C ASP A 82 0.64 2.53 24.51
N GLY A 83 1.08 3.10 23.37
CA GLY A 83 1.95 2.43 22.41
C GLY A 83 1.24 1.59 21.36
N THR A 84 -0.09 1.51 21.39
CA THR A 84 -0.87 0.81 20.36
C THR A 84 -0.72 1.53 19.02
N ILE A 85 -0.43 0.80 17.95
CA ILE A 85 -0.37 1.35 16.58
C ILE A 85 -1.77 1.88 16.21
N ALA A 86 -1.84 3.13 15.77
CA ALA A 86 -3.08 3.87 15.57
C ALA A 86 -3.33 4.27 14.11
N GLY A 87 -2.60 3.70 13.17
CA GLY A 87 -2.71 4.01 11.74
C GLY A 87 -1.36 4.22 11.09
N SER A 88 -1.36 4.49 9.80
CA SER A 88 -0.14 4.74 9.05
C SER A 88 0.08 6.25 8.82
N ALA A 89 1.32 6.69 9.01
CA ALA A 89 1.78 8.02 8.60
C ALA A 89 2.59 7.97 7.28
N THR A 90 2.47 6.88 6.52
CA THR A 90 3.23 6.59 5.30
C THR A 90 2.37 6.78 4.06
N ASN A 91 2.91 7.31 2.98
CA ASN A 91 2.24 7.37 1.68
C ASN A 91 2.43 6.07 0.87
N LEU A 92 1.63 5.89 -0.18
CA LEU A 92 1.65 4.68 -1.00
C LEU A 92 2.99 4.45 -1.71
N MET A 93 3.71 5.52 -2.10
CA MET A 93 5.01 5.37 -2.75
C MET A 93 6.07 4.84 -1.80
N ASP A 94 6.03 5.20 -0.52
CA ASP A 94 6.92 4.64 0.51
C ASP A 94 6.61 3.18 0.79
N CYS A 95 5.32 2.79 0.79
CA CYS A 95 4.90 1.39 0.86
C CYS A 95 5.44 0.59 -0.33
N LEU A 96 5.36 1.13 -1.55
CA LEU A 96 5.91 0.50 -2.76
C LEU A 96 7.43 0.35 -2.66
N ARG A 97 8.17 1.40 -2.24
CA ARG A 97 9.62 1.32 -2.01
C ARG A 97 9.97 0.23 -1.00
N TYR A 98 9.21 0.14 0.10
CA TYR A 98 9.45 -0.86 1.12
C TYR A 98 9.26 -2.29 0.59
N VAL A 99 8.21 -2.53 -0.16
CA VAL A 99 7.92 -3.83 -0.79
C VAL A 99 9.06 -4.24 -1.73
N VAL A 100 9.55 -3.32 -2.55
CA VAL A 100 10.65 -3.59 -3.48
C VAL A 100 11.98 -3.75 -2.73
N LYS A 101 12.38 -2.75 -1.95
CA LYS A 101 13.74 -2.69 -1.37
C LYS A 101 13.91 -3.59 -0.13
N LYS A 102 12.85 -3.89 0.63
CA LYS A 102 12.92 -4.66 1.88
C LYS A 102 12.25 -6.04 1.79
N ALA A 103 11.13 -6.15 1.13
CA ALA A 103 10.49 -7.45 0.93
C ALA A 103 11.05 -8.20 -0.30
N GLY A 104 11.75 -7.53 -1.23
CA GLY A 104 12.36 -8.17 -2.40
C GLY A 104 11.36 -8.57 -3.48
N ILE A 105 10.20 -7.93 -3.51
CA ILE A 105 9.21 -8.09 -4.58
C ILE A 105 9.66 -7.24 -5.79
N SER A 106 9.51 -7.74 -7.01
CA SER A 106 9.91 -6.98 -8.20
C SER A 106 9.11 -5.69 -8.35
N LEU A 107 9.71 -4.66 -8.98
CA LEU A 107 9.07 -3.37 -9.19
C LEU A 107 7.76 -3.53 -9.98
N GLU A 108 7.77 -4.33 -11.05
CA GLU A 108 6.60 -4.59 -11.89
C GLU A 108 5.45 -5.18 -11.07
N THR A 109 5.76 -6.15 -10.21
CA THR A 109 4.77 -6.76 -9.31
C THR A 109 4.21 -5.74 -8.30
N ALA A 110 5.07 -4.94 -7.69
CA ALA A 110 4.66 -3.93 -6.73
C ALA A 110 3.79 -2.85 -7.38
N VAL A 111 4.16 -2.39 -8.59
CA VAL A 111 3.36 -1.44 -9.37
C VAL A 111 2.00 -2.04 -9.72
N MET A 112 1.94 -3.28 -10.19
CA MET A 112 0.67 -3.95 -10.49
C MET A 112 -0.26 -3.97 -9.27
N CYS A 113 0.29 -4.28 -8.09
CA CYS A 113 -0.48 -4.29 -6.84
C CYS A 113 -0.94 -2.90 -6.37
N ALA A 114 -0.27 -1.83 -6.81
CA ALA A 114 -0.60 -0.44 -6.46
C ALA A 114 -1.46 0.27 -7.51
N THR A 115 -1.66 -0.31 -8.70
CA THR A 115 -2.34 0.34 -9.84
C THR A 115 -3.40 -0.55 -10.48
N GLU A 116 -3.01 -1.61 -11.16
CA GLU A 116 -3.89 -2.49 -11.93
C GLU A 116 -4.88 -3.24 -11.03
N ASN A 117 -4.37 -3.88 -9.97
CA ASN A 117 -5.22 -4.67 -9.08
C ASN A 117 -6.30 -3.83 -8.39
N PRO A 118 -5.98 -2.69 -7.74
CA PRO A 118 -7.02 -1.84 -7.16
C PRO A 118 -7.99 -1.29 -8.20
N ALA A 119 -7.53 -0.92 -9.41
CA ALA A 119 -8.40 -0.43 -10.46
C ALA A 119 -9.38 -1.51 -10.96
N LYS A 120 -8.96 -2.77 -11.02
CA LYS A 120 -9.83 -3.91 -11.33
C LYS A 120 -10.84 -4.17 -10.23
N GLU A 121 -10.40 -4.14 -8.97
CA GLU A 121 -11.25 -4.41 -7.82
C GLU A 121 -12.43 -3.44 -7.72
N ILE A 122 -12.19 -2.15 -7.97
CA ILE A 122 -13.26 -1.14 -7.93
C ILE A 122 -13.91 -0.89 -9.30
N GLY A 123 -13.59 -1.67 -10.32
CA GLY A 123 -14.25 -1.65 -11.63
C GLY A 123 -13.95 -0.43 -12.51
N ILE A 124 -12.77 0.17 -12.37
CA ILE A 124 -12.36 1.34 -13.19
C ILE A 124 -11.11 1.07 -14.05
N TYR A 125 -10.74 -0.19 -14.21
CA TYR A 125 -9.54 -0.55 -14.97
C TYR A 125 -9.61 -0.17 -16.46
N ASP A 126 -10.80 0.00 -17.00
CA ASP A 126 -11.02 0.53 -18.35
C ASP A 126 -10.53 1.99 -18.51
N LYS A 127 -10.43 2.73 -17.39
CA LYS A 127 -10.06 4.16 -17.36
C LYS A 127 -8.65 4.42 -16.88
N VAL A 128 -8.19 3.69 -15.88
CA VAL A 128 -6.90 3.89 -15.17
C VAL A 128 -6.20 2.57 -14.88
N GLY A 129 -5.07 2.60 -14.18
CA GLY A 129 -4.36 1.42 -13.67
C GLY A 129 -3.37 0.79 -14.64
N SER A 130 -3.27 1.29 -15.87
CA SER A 130 -2.22 0.92 -16.84
C SER A 130 -2.01 2.01 -17.88
N ILE A 131 -0.84 2.04 -18.50
CA ILE A 131 -0.54 2.93 -19.63
C ILE A 131 -1.02 2.25 -20.91
N SER A 132 -2.17 2.68 -21.42
CA SER A 132 -2.77 2.15 -22.65
C SER A 132 -3.52 3.25 -23.38
N VAL A 133 -3.58 3.15 -24.72
CA VAL A 133 -4.31 4.12 -25.54
C VAL A 133 -5.78 4.16 -25.12
N GLY A 134 -6.30 5.37 -24.91
CA GLY A 134 -7.69 5.60 -24.50
C GLY A 134 -7.92 5.66 -23.00
N LYS A 135 -6.92 5.34 -22.18
CA LYS A 135 -6.97 5.53 -20.72
C LYS A 135 -6.54 6.94 -20.32
N GLN A 136 -6.96 7.33 -19.13
CA GLN A 136 -6.58 8.58 -18.50
C GLN A 136 -5.07 8.63 -18.29
N ALA A 137 -4.45 9.76 -18.62
CA ALA A 137 -3.00 9.92 -18.54
C ALA A 137 -2.55 10.34 -17.12
N ASP A 138 -2.80 9.45 -16.16
CA ASP A 138 -2.34 9.56 -14.77
C ASP A 138 -1.14 8.66 -14.59
N PHE A 139 0.04 9.25 -14.40
CA PHE A 139 1.27 8.47 -14.21
C PHE A 139 2.32 9.24 -13.43
N VAL A 140 3.25 8.49 -12.85
CA VAL A 140 4.37 9.00 -12.06
C VAL A 140 5.67 8.57 -12.74
N LEU A 141 6.59 9.50 -12.95
CA LEU A 141 7.96 9.21 -13.36
C LEU A 141 8.83 9.08 -12.11
N ILE A 142 9.59 7.98 -12.02
CA ILE A 142 10.50 7.69 -10.93
C ILE A 142 11.90 7.44 -11.46
N ASP A 143 12.91 7.64 -10.61
CA ASP A 143 14.30 7.24 -10.89
C ASP A 143 14.57 5.79 -10.44
N ASP A 144 15.80 5.31 -10.69
CA ASP A 144 16.25 3.96 -10.32
C ASP A 144 16.22 3.74 -8.80
N GLU A 145 16.25 4.82 -8.00
CA GLU A 145 16.11 4.79 -6.54
C GLU A 145 14.66 4.85 -6.08
N LEU A 146 13.71 4.84 -7.02
CA LEU A 146 12.27 4.96 -6.81
C LEU A 146 11.85 6.32 -6.21
N ASN A 147 12.60 7.38 -6.47
CA ASN A 147 12.18 8.73 -6.10
C ASN A 147 11.26 9.31 -7.19
N ILE A 148 10.20 9.98 -6.78
CA ILE A 148 9.30 10.67 -7.69
C ILE A 148 10.06 11.83 -8.37
N LYS A 149 10.02 11.86 -9.68
CA LYS A 149 10.59 12.95 -10.50
C LYS A 149 9.49 13.86 -11.05
N ARG A 150 8.39 13.29 -11.48
CA ARG A 150 7.23 14.03 -12.01
C ARG A 150 5.96 13.25 -11.77
N VAL A 151 4.87 13.97 -11.61
CA VAL A 151 3.51 13.44 -11.49
C VAL A 151 2.65 14.06 -12.59
N TYR A 152 1.88 13.26 -13.28
CA TYR A 152 0.92 13.69 -14.28
C TYR A 152 -0.47 13.25 -13.88
N ILE A 153 -1.43 14.17 -13.97
CA ILE A 153 -2.85 13.92 -13.78
C ILE A 153 -3.58 14.44 -15.01
N ASP A 154 -4.33 13.57 -15.68
CA ASP A 154 -5.04 13.86 -16.93
C ASP A 154 -4.11 14.48 -17.98
N GLY A 155 -2.87 13.95 -18.07
CA GLY A 155 -1.83 14.40 -19.00
C GLY A 155 -1.17 15.73 -18.64
N LYS A 156 -1.52 16.37 -17.52
CA LYS A 156 -0.93 17.62 -17.05
C LYS A 156 0.09 17.36 -15.95
N GLU A 157 1.28 17.92 -16.09
CA GLU A 157 2.29 17.84 -15.04
C GLU A 157 1.84 18.63 -13.79
N ILE A 158 1.91 17.95 -12.65
CA ILE A 158 1.64 18.55 -11.34
C ILE A 158 2.98 18.94 -10.74
N ILE A 159 3.12 20.18 -10.37
CA ILE A 159 4.31 20.69 -9.67
C ILE A 159 4.15 20.32 -8.19
N CYS A 160 5.04 19.46 -7.69
CA CYS A 160 5.12 19.07 -6.28
C CYS A 160 6.23 19.86 -5.56
#